data_9c77a4da9868a14376f08cfb9de05fac
#
_entry.id   9c77a4da9868a14376f08cfb9de05fac
#
_cell.length_a   1.000
_cell.length_b   1.000
_cell.length_c   1.000
_cell.angle_alpha   90.00
_cell.angle_beta   90.00
_cell.angle_gamma   90.00
#
_symmetry.space_group_name_H-M   'P 1'
#
loop_
_entity.id
_entity.type
_entity.pdbx_description
1 polymer ?
#
loop_
_entity_poly.entity_id
_entity_poly.type
_entity_poly.pdbx_seq_one_letter_code
_entity_poly.pdbx_strand_id
1 'polypeptide(L)'
;VFCYKGDIYKVSAKGGTATQLTTQESYESSPVWSPDGKQIAFASDRQGNFDVFVMPSDGGAAQRLTTNSAGEIPSAFTPDGKYILFSAAIQDPAGSALFPSSAMTELYKVPATGGRTEQVLGTPAEALCFDKTGDMFFYQDQKGFEDQWRKHHTSSITRDIWMYDCRTEKHTNLTRHAGED
;
A
#
# COMPACT_ATOMS: atom_id res chain seq x y z
N VAL A 1 12.39 -0.86 -8.94
CA VAL A 1 11.14 -0.80 -9.71
C VAL A 1 10.50 0.57 -9.51
N PHE A 2 9.83 1.08 -10.51
CA PHE A 2 9.14 2.38 -10.50
C PHE A 2 8.03 2.41 -11.54
N CYS A 3 7.11 3.38 -11.40
CA CYS A 3 6.05 3.62 -12.38
C CYS A 3 6.43 4.77 -13.30
N TYR A 4 6.10 4.64 -14.56
CA TYR A 4 6.19 5.72 -15.54
C TYR A 4 5.06 5.63 -16.55
N LYS A 5 4.25 6.68 -16.67
CA LYS A 5 3.08 6.78 -17.57
C LYS A 5 2.07 5.62 -17.47
N GLY A 6 1.87 5.11 -16.26
CA GLY A 6 0.91 4.03 -16.03
C GLY A 6 1.48 2.62 -16.18
N ASP A 7 2.77 2.46 -16.47
CA ASP A 7 3.42 1.17 -16.56
C ASP A 7 4.49 0.97 -15.49
N ILE A 8 4.79 -0.29 -15.18
CA ILE A 8 5.85 -0.70 -14.26
C ILE A 8 7.16 -0.93 -15.01
N TYR A 9 8.22 -0.32 -14.52
CA TYR A 9 9.58 -0.46 -15.07
C TYR A 9 10.55 -0.96 -14.01
N LYS A 10 11.56 -1.71 -14.46
CA LYS A 10 12.70 -2.16 -13.66
C LYS A 10 13.99 -1.60 -14.21
N VAL A 11 14.87 -1.13 -13.32
CA VAL A 11 16.23 -0.68 -13.64
C VAL A 11 17.20 -1.14 -12.55
N SER A 12 18.46 -1.37 -12.90
CA SER A 12 19.50 -1.63 -11.91
C SER A 12 19.68 -0.45 -10.97
N ALA A 13 19.92 -0.69 -9.67
CA ALA A 13 20.27 0.35 -8.71
C ALA A 13 21.56 1.11 -9.07
N LYS A 14 22.40 0.52 -9.93
CA LYS A 14 23.61 1.16 -10.48
C LYS A 14 23.34 2.02 -11.72
N GLY A 15 22.08 2.14 -12.13
CA GLY A 15 21.67 2.82 -13.35
C GLY A 15 21.70 1.90 -14.58
N GLY A 16 21.45 2.49 -15.75
CA GLY A 16 21.39 1.79 -17.03
C GLY A 16 20.03 1.94 -17.70
N THR A 17 19.72 1.04 -18.63
CA THR A 17 18.45 1.04 -19.35
C THR A 17 17.33 0.43 -18.49
N ALA A 18 16.22 1.13 -18.38
CA ALA A 18 15.01 0.60 -17.74
C ALA A 18 14.30 -0.38 -18.67
N THR A 19 13.84 -1.50 -18.12
CA THR A 19 13.01 -2.48 -18.82
C THR A 19 11.57 -2.30 -18.41
N GLN A 20 10.67 -2.18 -19.37
CA GLN A 20 9.22 -2.14 -19.15
C GLN A 20 8.74 -3.58 -18.81
N LEU A 21 7.98 -3.72 -17.74
CA LEU A 21 7.46 -5.00 -17.25
C LEU A 21 5.97 -5.19 -17.57
N THR A 22 5.22 -4.11 -17.71
CA THR A 22 3.79 -4.13 -18.06
C THR A 22 3.56 -3.34 -19.35
N THR A 23 2.56 -3.76 -20.15
CA THR A 23 2.26 -3.18 -21.49
C THR A 23 0.76 -3.13 -21.76
N GLN A 24 -0.08 -3.24 -20.74
CA GLN A 24 -1.54 -3.22 -20.90
C GLN A 24 -2.07 -1.79 -21.00
N GLU A 25 -3.24 -1.62 -21.65
CA GLU A 25 -3.97 -0.34 -21.69
C GLU A 25 -4.65 -0.02 -20.35
N SER A 26 -3.94 -0.19 -19.25
CA SER A 26 -4.40 0.06 -17.89
C SER A 26 -3.37 0.91 -17.16
N TYR A 27 -3.76 1.47 -16.03
CA TYR A 27 -2.85 2.23 -15.20
C TYR A 27 -2.32 1.35 -14.07
N GLU A 28 -1.01 1.16 -14.02
CA GLU A 28 -0.30 0.46 -12.96
C GLU A 28 0.43 1.44 -12.05
N SER A 29 0.36 1.19 -10.73
CA SER A 29 0.97 2.06 -9.72
C SER A 29 1.48 1.28 -8.50
N SER A 30 2.19 1.98 -7.62
CA SER A 30 2.60 1.49 -6.30
C SER A 30 3.30 0.12 -6.31
N PRO A 31 4.33 -0.10 -7.15
CA PRO A 31 5.02 -1.38 -7.19
C PRO A 31 5.86 -1.60 -5.93
N VAL A 32 5.73 -2.78 -5.33
CA VAL A 32 6.50 -3.21 -4.16
C VAL A 32 7.18 -4.56 -4.42
N TRP A 33 8.42 -4.70 -3.97
CA TRP A 33 9.21 -5.93 -4.09
C TRP A 33 8.84 -6.95 -3.01
N SER A 34 8.80 -8.23 -3.39
CA SER A 34 8.88 -9.31 -2.41
C SER A 34 10.26 -9.34 -1.74
N PRO A 35 10.37 -9.80 -0.47
CA PRO A 35 11.64 -9.83 0.26
C PRO A 35 12.73 -10.66 -0.42
N ASP A 36 12.34 -11.70 -1.16
CA ASP A 36 13.27 -12.56 -1.91
C ASP A 36 13.62 -12.01 -3.31
N GLY A 37 13.03 -10.88 -3.71
CA GLY A 37 13.25 -10.21 -4.98
C GLY A 37 12.69 -10.95 -6.20
N LYS A 38 11.83 -11.95 -6.02
CA LYS A 38 11.29 -12.75 -7.13
C LYS A 38 9.97 -12.28 -7.67
N GLN A 39 9.24 -11.48 -6.90
CA GLN A 39 7.92 -10.99 -7.25
C GLN A 39 7.82 -9.47 -7.06
N ILE A 40 6.89 -8.86 -7.77
CA ILE A 40 6.47 -7.47 -7.64
C ILE A 40 4.96 -7.47 -7.47
N ALA A 41 4.47 -6.88 -6.37
CA ALA A 41 3.06 -6.55 -6.24
C ALA A 41 2.83 -5.10 -6.68
N PHE A 42 1.68 -4.81 -7.24
CA PHE A 42 1.32 -3.49 -7.76
C PHE A 42 -0.19 -3.32 -7.82
N ALA A 43 -0.65 -2.08 -7.86
CA ALA A 43 -2.05 -1.77 -8.15
C ALA A 43 -2.27 -1.64 -9.65
N SER A 44 -3.41 -2.13 -10.16
CA SER A 44 -3.82 -1.96 -11.56
C SER A 44 -5.33 -1.82 -11.68
N ASP A 45 -5.79 -0.90 -12.53
CA ASP A 45 -7.20 -0.64 -12.80
C ASP A 45 -7.76 -1.44 -13.99
N ARG A 46 -7.02 -2.44 -14.49
CA ARG A 46 -7.39 -3.27 -15.67
C ARG A 46 -8.73 -4.00 -15.54
N GLN A 47 -9.33 -4.05 -14.37
CA GLN A 47 -10.63 -4.64 -14.11
C GLN A 47 -11.70 -3.60 -13.69
N GLY A 48 -11.41 -2.29 -13.91
CA GLY A 48 -12.35 -1.19 -13.68
C GLY A 48 -12.06 -0.32 -12.47
N ASN A 49 -11.38 -0.86 -11.46
CA ASN A 49 -10.84 -0.13 -10.31
C ASN A 49 -9.47 -0.70 -9.94
N PHE A 50 -8.75 -0.01 -9.06
CA PHE A 50 -7.44 -0.49 -8.61
C PHE A 50 -7.58 -1.71 -7.72
N ASP A 51 -6.99 -2.82 -8.16
CA ASP A 51 -6.83 -4.05 -7.41
C ASP A 51 -5.36 -4.37 -7.21
N VAL A 52 -5.06 -5.20 -6.23
CA VAL A 52 -3.71 -5.72 -6.00
C VAL A 52 -3.43 -6.88 -6.97
N PHE A 53 -2.36 -6.74 -7.72
CA PHE A 53 -1.80 -7.78 -8.60
C PHE A 53 -0.40 -8.17 -8.14
N VAL A 54 0.02 -9.37 -8.50
CA VAL A 54 1.39 -9.84 -8.32
C VAL A 54 1.91 -10.45 -9.62
N MET A 55 3.18 -10.22 -9.94
CA MET A 55 3.85 -10.80 -11.11
C MET A 55 5.30 -11.22 -10.78
N PRO A 56 5.93 -12.10 -11.60
CA PRO A 56 7.37 -12.34 -11.50
C PRO A 56 8.17 -11.06 -11.66
N SER A 57 9.30 -10.95 -10.98
CA SER A 57 10.15 -9.74 -11.00
C SER A 57 10.82 -9.46 -12.35
N ASP A 58 10.81 -10.42 -13.25
CA ASP A 58 11.31 -10.28 -14.63
C ASP A 58 10.19 -10.01 -15.65
N GLY A 59 8.98 -9.73 -15.15
CA GLY A 59 7.78 -9.56 -15.96
C GLY A 59 7.05 -10.87 -16.24
N GLY A 60 5.97 -10.82 -17.00
CA GLY A 60 5.14 -11.96 -17.36
C GLY A 60 3.69 -11.81 -16.89
N ALA A 61 2.97 -12.93 -16.80
CA ALA A 61 1.56 -12.92 -16.43
C ALA A 61 1.37 -12.45 -14.99
N ALA A 62 0.56 -11.42 -14.80
CA ALA A 62 0.16 -10.92 -13.49
C ALA A 62 -1.09 -11.66 -13.00
N GLN A 63 -1.07 -12.07 -11.75
CA GLN A 63 -2.20 -12.65 -11.04
C GLN A 63 -2.93 -11.56 -10.25
N ARG A 64 -4.24 -11.44 -10.41
CA ARG A 64 -5.09 -10.61 -9.55
C ARG A 64 -5.26 -11.28 -8.19
N LEU A 65 -5.04 -10.55 -7.11
CA LEU A 65 -5.15 -11.07 -5.74
C LEU A 65 -6.41 -10.59 -5.01
N THR A 66 -6.88 -9.39 -5.36
CA THR A 66 -8.03 -8.76 -4.71
C THR A 66 -9.11 -8.40 -5.73
N THR A 67 -10.36 -8.23 -5.28
CA THR A 67 -11.53 -8.07 -6.16
C THR A 67 -12.61 -7.17 -5.57
N ASN A 68 -12.29 -6.34 -4.58
CA ASN A 68 -13.26 -5.44 -3.98
C ASN A 68 -13.58 -4.27 -4.94
N SER A 69 -14.74 -3.64 -4.77
CA SER A 69 -15.12 -2.46 -5.57
C SER A 69 -14.41 -1.17 -5.12
N ALA A 70 -13.78 -1.16 -3.95
CA ALA A 70 -12.91 -0.06 -3.51
C ALA A 70 -11.54 -0.17 -4.17
N GLY A 71 -10.85 0.96 -4.34
CA GLY A 71 -9.47 0.95 -4.80
C GLY A 71 -8.55 0.35 -3.73
N GLU A 72 -7.70 -0.59 -4.13
CA GLU A 72 -6.81 -1.35 -3.27
C GLU A 72 -5.36 -1.10 -3.68
N ILE A 73 -4.58 -0.48 -2.81
CA ILE A 73 -3.22 -0.01 -3.11
C ILE A 73 -2.19 -0.76 -2.25
N PRO A 74 -1.32 -1.59 -2.84
CA PRO A 74 -0.30 -2.32 -2.08
C PRO A 74 0.75 -1.39 -1.50
N SER A 75 1.22 -1.71 -0.29
CA SER A 75 2.23 -0.93 0.44
C SER A 75 3.48 -1.74 0.74
N ALA A 76 3.36 -3.01 1.11
CA ALA A 76 4.50 -3.84 1.46
C ALA A 76 4.18 -5.33 1.37
N PHE A 77 5.20 -6.17 1.14
CA PHE A 77 5.14 -7.58 1.52
C PHE A 77 5.49 -7.74 3.01
N THR A 78 4.93 -8.76 3.65
CA THR A 78 5.47 -9.20 4.95
C THR A 78 6.90 -9.71 4.78
N PRO A 79 7.77 -9.61 5.79
CA PRO A 79 9.17 -10.05 5.70
C PRO A 79 9.36 -11.52 5.35
N ASP A 80 8.39 -12.37 5.67
CA ASP A 80 8.37 -13.79 5.27
C ASP A 80 7.85 -14.02 3.82
N GLY A 81 7.42 -12.95 3.15
CA GLY A 81 6.91 -12.98 1.77
C GLY A 81 5.55 -13.62 1.58
N LYS A 82 4.85 -14.01 2.66
CA LYS A 82 3.58 -14.74 2.56
C LYS A 82 2.38 -13.86 2.27
N TYR A 83 2.39 -12.61 2.69
CA TYR A 83 1.29 -11.68 2.54
C TYR A 83 1.73 -10.38 1.91
N ILE A 84 0.78 -9.72 1.25
CA ILE A 84 0.89 -8.35 0.77
C ILE A 84 -0.08 -7.50 1.58
N LEU A 85 0.43 -6.43 2.20
CA LEU A 85 -0.36 -5.43 2.88
C LEU A 85 -0.76 -4.35 1.89
N PHE A 86 -2.01 -3.91 2.00
CA PHE A 86 -2.57 -2.87 1.13
C PHE A 86 -3.58 -2.02 1.88
N SER A 87 -3.74 -0.78 1.41
CA SER A 87 -4.74 0.15 1.93
C SER A 87 -5.97 0.14 1.04
N ALA A 88 -7.16 0.13 1.65
CA ALA A 88 -8.43 0.20 0.95
C ALA A 88 -9.52 0.82 1.83
N ALA A 89 -10.50 1.48 1.23
CA ALA A 89 -11.73 1.92 1.90
C ALA A 89 -12.83 0.89 1.62
N ILE A 90 -12.76 -0.25 2.29
CA ILE A 90 -13.76 -1.33 2.13
C ILE A 90 -14.98 -1.00 2.98
N GLN A 91 -16.15 -1.07 2.38
CA GLN A 91 -17.39 -0.75 3.06
C GLN A 91 -17.72 -1.81 4.13
N ASP A 92 -17.93 -1.35 5.35
CA ASP A 92 -18.45 -2.17 6.45
C ASP A 92 -19.86 -2.71 6.15
N PRO A 93 -20.28 -3.81 6.82
CA PRO A 93 -21.66 -4.24 6.77
C PRO A 93 -22.63 -3.13 7.13
N ALA A 94 -23.78 -3.07 6.45
CA ALA A 94 -24.75 -1.96 6.55
C ALA A 94 -25.17 -1.61 7.98
N GLY A 95 -25.10 -2.56 8.94
CA GLY A 95 -25.35 -2.31 10.36
C GLY A 95 -24.23 -1.57 11.12
N SER A 96 -23.06 -1.46 10.53
CA SER A 96 -21.86 -0.82 11.12
C SER A 96 -21.39 0.37 10.30
N ALA A 97 -21.96 0.59 9.11
CA ALA A 97 -21.50 1.59 8.17
C ALA A 97 -21.78 3.01 8.64
N LEU A 98 -20.76 3.71 9.01
CA LEU A 98 -20.71 5.16 9.12
C LEU A 98 -20.00 5.69 7.87
N PHE A 99 -20.71 5.81 6.76
CA PHE A 99 -20.25 6.47 5.52
C PHE A 99 -18.75 6.31 5.23
N PRO A 100 -18.29 5.22 4.61
CA PRO A 100 -16.88 5.05 4.27
C PRO A 100 -16.46 6.19 3.35
N SER A 101 -15.46 6.94 3.78
CA SER A 101 -14.82 7.95 2.94
C SER A 101 -13.58 7.32 2.33
N SER A 102 -13.36 7.53 1.02
CA SER A 102 -12.09 7.17 0.37
C SER A 102 -10.87 7.85 0.98
N ALA A 103 -11.10 8.87 1.82
CA ALA A 103 -10.07 9.54 2.61
C ALA A 103 -9.65 8.78 3.87
N MET A 104 -10.43 7.79 4.30
CA MET A 104 -10.20 7.01 5.52
C MET A 104 -10.03 5.55 5.13
N THR A 105 -8.85 5.23 4.62
CA THR A 105 -8.49 3.86 4.26
C THR A 105 -8.20 3.04 5.50
N GLU A 106 -8.38 1.74 5.41
CA GLU A 106 -7.99 0.75 6.40
C GLU A 106 -6.87 -0.11 5.85
N LEU A 107 -6.14 -0.77 6.73
CA LEU A 107 -5.06 -1.67 6.35
C LEU A 107 -5.53 -3.11 6.30
N TYR A 108 -5.30 -3.74 5.16
CA TYR A 108 -5.61 -5.16 4.89
C TYR A 108 -4.38 -5.94 4.47
N LYS A 109 -4.48 -7.25 4.50
CA LYS A 109 -3.50 -8.18 3.92
C LYS A 109 -4.19 -9.24 3.07
N VAL A 110 -3.52 -9.69 2.04
CA VAL A 110 -3.92 -10.82 1.19
C VAL A 110 -2.74 -11.78 1.02
N PRO A 111 -2.94 -13.12 1.00
CA PRO A 111 -1.86 -14.04 0.70
C PRO A 111 -1.24 -13.75 -0.67
N ALA A 112 0.09 -13.76 -0.77
CA ALA A 112 0.80 -13.52 -2.03
C ALA A 112 0.47 -14.55 -3.13
N THR A 113 -0.09 -15.70 -2.74
CA THR A 113 -0.59 -16.75 -3.64
C THR A 113 -2.07 -16.62 -4.01
N GLY A 114 -2.73 -15.56 -3.50
CA GLY A 114 -4.17 -15.38 -3.58
C GLY A 114 -4.91 -16.06 -2.43
N GLY A 115 -6.12 -15.61 -2.18
CA GLY A 115 -6.96 -16.12 -1.11
C GLY A 115 -7.80 -15.03 -0.46
N ARG A 116 -8.24 -15.28 0.77
CA ARG A 116 -9.10 -14.35 1.50
C ARG A 116 -8.31 -13.15 2.01
N THR A 117 -8.85 -11.97 1.79
CA THR A 117 -8.40 -10.72 2.41
C THR A 117 -8.77 -10.68 3.89
N GLU A 118 -7.85 -10.20 4.72
CA GLU A 118 -8.05 -10.01 6.16
C GLU A 118 -7.67 -8.58 6.55
N GLN A 119 -8.48 -7.95 7.40
CA GLN A 119 -8.17 -6.65 7.97
C GLN A 119 -7.03 -6.78 8.99
N VAL A 120 -6.06 -5.87 8.92
CA VAL A 120 -4.93 -5.79 9.86
C VAL A 120 -5.15 -4.68 10.87
N LEU A 121 -5.50 -3.48 10.39
CA LEU A 121 -5.82 -2.31 11.20
C LEU A 121 -7.05 -1.60 10.64
N GLY A 122 -7.96 -1.17 11.51
CA GLY A 122 -9.04 -0.25 11.18
C GLY A 122 -8.61 1.23 11.15
N THR A 123 -7.31 1.49 11.20
CA THR A 123 -6.72 2.83 11.17
C THR A 123 -6.06 3.06 9.82
N PRO A 124 -6.19 4.24 9.21
CA PRO A 124 -5.45 4.58 8.00
C PRO A 124 -3.94 4.42 8.22
N ALA A 125 -3.33 3.58 7.40
CA ALA A 125 -1.90 3.32 7.44
C ALA A 125 -1.37 3.22 6.01
N GLU A 126 -0.50 4.16 5.63
CA GLU A 126 0.06 4.26 4.28
C GLU A 126 1.59 4.19 4.33
N ALA A 127 2.23 3.95 3.19
CA ALA A 127 3.68 3.91 3.04
C ALA A 127 4.40 3.00 4.04
N LEU A 128 3.91 1.77 4.21
CA LEU A 128 4.41 0.85 5.22
C LEU A 128 5.86 0.41 4.96
N CYS A 129 6.60 0.30 6.06
CA CYS A 129 7.94 -0.29 6.07
C CYS A 129 8.08 -1.20 7.29
N PHE A 130 8.36 -2.49 7.07
CA PHE A 130 8.66 -3.42 8.16
C PHE A 130 10.09 -3.27 8.67
N ASP A 131 10.27 -3.57 9.94
CA ASP A 131 11.60 -3.88 10.47
C ASP A 131 12.10 -5.24 9.91
N LYS A 132 13.36 -5.57 10.16
CA LYS A 132 13.96 -6.81 9.64
C LYS A 132 13.34 -8.09 10.19
N THR A 133 12.74 -8.03 11.37
CA THR A 133 12.18 -9.19 12.06
C THR A 133 10.71 -9.42 11.68
N GLY A 134 10.01 -8.37 11.22
CA GLY A 134 8.57 -8.40 10.99
C GLY A 134 7.74 -8.22 12.26
N ASP A 135 8.39 -7.93 13.38
CA ASP A 135 7.71 -7.69 14.66
C ASP A 135 7.11 -6.30 14.75
N MET A 136 7.63 -5.37 13.95
CA MET A 136 7.18 -3.99 13.91
C MET A 136 7.07 -3.50 12.46
N PHE A 137 6.16 -2.57 12.22
CA PHE A 137 6.17 -1.77 11.01
C PHE A 137 5.94 -0.30 11.32
N PHE A 138 6.47 0.54 10.44
CA PHE A 138 6.31 1.98 10.46
C PHE A 138 5.32 2.35 9.37
N TYR A 139 4.51 3.36 9.62
CA TYR A 139 3.52 3.84 8.66
C TYR A 139 3.27 5.33 8.83
N GLN A 140 2.81 5.95 7.77
CA GLN A 140 2.27 7.30 7.80
C GLN A 140 0.76 7.22 8.04
N ASP A 141 0.24 7.98 8.99
CA ASP A 141 -1.20 8.05 9.22
C ASP A 141 -1.90 9.00 8.24
N GLN A 142 -3.20 8.88 8.14
CA GLN A 142 -4.06 9.81 7.41
C GLN A 142 -5.23 10.19 8.31
N LYS A 143 -5.20 11.40 8.85
CA LYS A 143 -6.21 11.89 9.81
C LYS A 143 -7.39 12.58 9.15
N GLY A 144 -7.30 12.87 7.86
CA GLY A 144 -8.34 13.57 7.12
C GLY A 144 -7.87 14.11 5.77
N PHE A 145 -8.66 15.02 5.22
CA PHE A 145 -8.34 15.69 3.96
C PHE A 145 -7.70 17.04 4.24
N GLU A 146 -6.50 17.25 3.71
CA GLU A 146 -5.81 18.53 3.76
C GLU A 146 -5.62 19.12 2.37
N ASP A 147 -5.67 20.45 2.30
CA ASP A 147 -5.30 21.18 1.09
C ASP A 147 -3.77 21.24 0.97
N GLN A 148 -3.19 20.41 0.13
CA GLN A 148 -1.74 20.32 -0.14
C GLN A 148 -1.12 21.64 -0.64
N TRP A 149 -1.92 22.63 -1.00
CA TRP A 149 -1.46 23.91 -1.53
C TRP A 149 -1.22 24.97 -0.48
N ARG A 150 -1.43 24.67 0.80
CA ARG A 150 -1.21 25.64 1.89
C ARG A 150 0.27 25.69 2.29
N LYS A 151 0.90 26.80 1.97
CA LYS A 151 2.28 27.07 2.39
C LYS A 151 2.38 27.24 3.91
N HIS A 152 3.37 26.60 4.55
CA HIS A 152 3.57 26.58 6.03
C HIS A 152 2.37 26.03 6.80
N HIS A 153 1.81 24.94 6.32
CA HIS A 153 0.62 24.35 6.90
C HIS A 153 0.92 23.68 8.24
N THR A 154 0.16 24.06 9.26
CA THR A 154 0.11 23.37 10.54
C THR A 154 -1.34 23.07 10.84
N SER A 155 -1.68 21.80 11.09
CA SER A 155 -3.06 21.38 11.36
C SER A 155 -3.07 20.15 12.25
N SER A 156 -4.22 19.95 12.92
CA SER A 156 -4.46 18.75 13.71
C SER A 156 -4.65 17.48 12.88
N ILE A 157 -4.71 17.62 11.54
CA ILE A 157 -4.87 16.51 10.61
C ILE A 157 -3.62 16.28 9.74
N THR A 158 -2.51 16.96 10.02
CA THR A 158 -1.20 16.67 9.40
C THR A 158 -0.78 15.23 9.70
N ARG A 159 -0.10 14.64 8.74
CA ARG A 159 0.34 13.25 8.81
C ARG A 159 1.52 13.11 9.77
N ASP A 160 1.54 12.04 10.52
CA ASP A 160 2.65 11.66 11.41
C ASP A 160 3.18 10.28 11.03
N ILE A 161 4.42 10.01 11.42
CA ILE A 161 5.01 8.69 11.33
C ILE A 161 4.76 7.93 12.63
N TRP A 162 4.17 6.76 12.49
CA TRP A 162 3.84 5.87 13.60
C TRP A 162 4.59 4.55 13.48
N MET A 163 4.85 3.95 14.62
CA MET A 163 5.31 2.58 14.75
C MET A 163 4.20 1.72 15.34
N TYR A 164 3.97 0.55 14.74
CA TYR A 164 3.09 -0.49 15.26
C TYR A 164 3.89 -1.72 15.65
N ASP A 165 3.73 -2.16 16.89
CA ASP A 165 4.30 -3.40 17.41
C ASP A 165 3.27 -4.51 17.24
N CYS A 166 3.55 -5.48 16.36
CA CYS A 166 2.65 -6.58 16.00
C CYS A 166 2.40 -7.57 17.14
N ARG A 167 3.27 -7.60 18.17
CA ARG A 167 3.14 -8.53 19.31
C ARG A 167 2.27 -7.96 20.41
N THR A 168 2.41 -6.66 20.65
CA THR A 168 1.69 -5.97 21.73
C THR A 168 0.48 -5.18 21.23
N GLU A 169 0.29 -5.14 19.91
CA GLU A 169 -0.76 -4.37 19.20
C GLU A 169 -0.76 -2.88 19.59
N LYS A 170 0.44 -2.34 19.84
CA LYS A 170 0.60 -1.00 20.37
C LYS A 170 1.10 -0.04 19.31
N HIS A 171 0.43 1.10 19.20
CA HIS A 171 0.84 2.21 18.36
C HIS A 171 1.71 3.20 19.16
N THR A 172 2.78 3.69 18.54
CA THR A 172 3.64 4.75 19.10
C THR A 172 3.87 5.82 18.04
N ASN A 173 3.46 7.05 18.33
CA ASN A 173 3.76 8.19 17.47
C ASN A 173 5.25 8.56 17.61
N LEU A 174 5.99 8.55 16.50
CA LEU A 174 7.42 8.87 16.44
C LEU A 174 7.68 10.34 16.12
N THR A 175 6.80 10.97 15.38
CA THR A 175 6.90 12.38 15.04
C THR A 175 5.79 13.14 15.80
N ARG A 176 6.14 14.24 16.44
CA ARG A 176 5.22 15.08 17.20
C ARG A 176 5.39 16.53 16.79
N HIS A 177 5.64 16.73 15.53
CA HIS A 177 5.83 18.06 14.96
C HIS A 177 4.47 18.69 14.61
N ALA A 178 4.37 20.01 14.66
CA ALA A 178 3.15 20.73 14.30
C ALA A 178 2.96 20.91 12.78
N GLY A 179 3.70 20.19 11.96
CA GLY A 179 3.64 20.15 10.50
C GLY A 179 3.39 18.75 9.99
N GLU A 180 3.41 18.58 8.67
CA GLU A 180 3.33 17.26 8.00
C GLU A 180 4.72 16.62 7.94
N ASP A 181 4.82 15.33 8.22
CA ASP A 181 6.03 14.52 8.22
C ASP A 181 6.00 13.40 7.14
#